data_9eacc8b0312e963ea6d1a298eb9d12e9
#
_entry.id   9eacc8b0312e963ea6d1a298eb9d12e9
#
_cell.length_a   1.000
_cell.length_b   1.000
_cell.length_c   1.000
_cell.angle_alpha   90.00
_cell.angle_beta   90.00
_cell.angle_gamma   90.00
#
_symmetry.space_group_name_H-M   'P 1'
#
loop_
_entity.id
_entity.type
_entity.pdbx_description
1 polymer ?
#
loop_
_entity_poly.entity_id
_entity_poly.type
_entity_poly.pdbx_seq_one_letter_code
_entity_poly.pdbx_strand_id
1 'polypeptide(L)'
;MAPPTGPGRFTRFVRRASSEGKLVVQPRMGFGTVEQMRAGLDAVRNVDAATVGTITVDSYTRVNDHASALLALENGADLNGFPLVAHGAAVTGEVLAGIAGDDFPVQVRHGSALPRELFESLVAAGADATEGGPVSYCLPYSRVPLAQAVDAWAECCEMLAGISEPVHLESFGGCMLGQLCPPSLLISLSILEGLFFREHGLRDISVSYAQQTNQQQDMEAIHALRALAKEWLGDTDWHAVLYTYMGVYPRSRQGAYGLLEASARLAARSGTERLIVKTAVEASRIPSITENVEALERAARAAEREAVAEPAGIPDSGIYEEAQAIITHTLTLGSDVGRALVRAFALGHLDIPYCLHQDNANRCRARIDDRGRLTWADPAGVPIPRARDLARNRQRLTARGLLDMLSYNERRYDHPSRTSHPR
;
A
#
# COMPACT_ATOMS: atom_id res chain seq x y z
N MET A 1 18.74 -17.58 19.43
CA MET A 1 18.48 -16.32 20.16
C MET A 1 17.00 -16.26 20.46
N ALA A 2 16.59 -15.72 21.61
CA ALA A 2 15.17 -15.46 21.86
C ALA A 2 14.68 -14.40 20.85
N PRO A 3 13.44 -14.51 20.33
CA PRO A 3 12.88 -13.47 19.46
C PRO A 3 12.84 -12.12 20.20
N PRO A 4 12.95 -11.00 19.48
CA PRO A 4 12.88 -9.68 20.10
C PRO A 4 11.55 -9.48 20.83
N THR A 5 11.58 -8.90 22.03
CA THR A 5 10.43 -8.80 22.94
C THR A 5 9.58 -7.54 22.74
N GLY A 6 9.65 -6.87 21.60
CA GLY A 6 8.87 -5.66 21.34
C GLY A 6 8.97 -5.18 19.89
N PRO A 7 8.21 -4.13 19.52
CA PRO A 7 8.22 -3.58 18.18
C PRO A 7 9.56 -2.92 17.83
N GLY A 8 9.90 -2.94 16.55
CA GLY A 8 11.06 -2.26 15.99
C GLY A 8 10.96 -0.73 16.05
N ARG A 9 12.04 -0.07 15.69
CA ARG A 9 12.18 1.41 15.70
C ARG A 9 11.07 2.10 14.91
N PHE A 10 10.72 1.55 13.74
CA PHE A 10 9.68 2.10 12.89
C PHE A 10 8.31 2.15 13.59
N THR A 11 7.85 1.04 14.15
CA THR A 11 6.56 0.98 14.87
C THR A 11 6.57 1.78 16.15
N ARG A 12 7.69 1.83 16.90
CA ARG A 12 7.81 2.71 18.08
C ARG A 12 7.59 4.17 17.73
N PHE A 13 8.21 4.64 16.61
CA PHE A 13 8.01 6.01 16.12
C PHE A 13 6.55 6.30 15.76
N VAL A 14 5.92 5.42 14.93
CA VAL A 14 4.53 5.58 14.51
C VAL A 14 3.58 5.62 15.70
N ARG A 15 3.76 4.72 16.69
CA ARG A 15 2.94 4.69 17.91
C ARG A 15 3.11 5.96 18.76
N ARG A 16 4.33 6.46 18.91
CA ARG A 16 4.60 7.71 19.63
C ARG A 16 3.87 8.87 18.96
N ALA A 17 4.04 9.05 17.64
CA ALA A 17 3.35 10.10 16.90
C ALA A 17 1.81 10.00 17.03
N SER A 18 1.27 8.80 16.89
CA SER A 18 -0.17 8.55 17.05
C SER A 18 -0.66 8.87 18.48
N SER A 19 0.13 8.54 19.52
CA SER A 19 -0.23 8.87 20.90
C SER A 19 -0.23 10.38 21.20
N GLU A 20 0.51 11.16 20.41
CA GLU A 20 0.53 12.61 20.41
C GLU A 20 -0.58 13.23 19.52
N GLY A 21 -1.45 12.42 18.93
CA GLY A 21 -2.50 12.86 18.01
C GLY A 21 -2.00 13.32 16.64
N LYS A 22 -0.77 12.94 16.25
CA LYS A 22 -0.14 13.31 14.98
C LYS A 22 -0.28 12.19 13.95
N LEU A 23 -0.72 12.55 12.74
CA LEU A 23 -0.64 11.66 11.58
C LEU A 23 0.81 11.60 11.08
N VAL A 24 1.37 10.40 10.94
CA VAL A 24 2.66 10.23 10.28
C VAL A 24 2.46 10.36 8.76
N VAL A 25 3.17 11.30 8.13
CA VAL A 25 3.15 11.50 6.68
C VAL A 25 4.45 11.01 6.05
N GLN A 26 4.33 10.22 4.97
CA GLN A 26 5.45 9.52 4.34
C GLN A 26 5.49 9.78 2.83
N PRO A 27 6.62 10.22 2.25
CA PRO A 27 6.74 10.43 0.81
C PRO A 27 6.90 9.12 0.05
N ARG A 28 6.70 9.17 -1.26
CA ARG A 28 7.07 8.11 -2.22
C ARG A 28 8.32 8.56 -2.99
N MET A 29 9.42 8.74 -2.30
CA MET A 29 10.62 9.37 -2.82
C MET A 29 11.70 8.34 -3.12
N GLY A 30 12.38 8.50 -4.26
CA GLY A 30 13.56 7.75 -4.64
C GLY A 30 14.35 8.51 -5.72
N PHE A 31 15.67 8.58 -5.56
CA PHE A 31 16.58 9.22 -6.49
C PHE A 31 17.73 8.28 -6.82
N GLY A 32 18.27 8.36 -8.04
CA GLY A 32 19.29 7.44 -8.54
C GLY A 32 20.64 7.59 -7.86
N THR A 33 21.01 8.79 -7.38
CA THR A 33 22.31 9.05 -6.77
C THR A 33 22.27 9.11 -5.26
N VAL A 34 23.39 8.78 -4.62
CA VAL A 34 23.60 8.82 -3.18
C VAL A 34 23.35 10.23 -2.63
N GLU A 35 23.91 11.24 -3.29
CA GLU A 35 23.83 12.64 -2.86
C GLU A 35 22.39 13.15 -2.87
N GLN A 36 21.66 12.87 -3.95
CA GLN A 36 20.25 13.28 -4.07
C GLN A 36 19.36 12.52 -3.08
N MET A 37 19.59 11.22 -2.92
CA MET A 37 18.80 10.41 -1.98
C MET A 37 19.01 10.87 -0.55
N ARG A 38 20.27 11.13 -0.15
CA ARG A 38 20.61 11.65 1.16
C ARG A 38 20.03 13.05 1.40
N ALA A 39 20.15 13.96 0.43
CA ALA A 39 19.56 15.29 0.50
C ALA A 39 18.02 15.24 0.61
N GLY A 40 17.39 14.30 -0.09
CA GLY A 40 15.95 14.06 0.00
C GLY A 40 15.51 13.58 1.38
N LEU A 41 16.21 12.61 1.96
CA LEU A 41 15.93 12.14 3.33
C LEU A 41 16.12 13.23 4.37
N ASP A 42 17.19 14.02 4.26
CA ASP A 42 17.45 15.13 5.18
C ASP A 42 16.36 16.21 5.08
N ALA A 43 15.93 16.55 3.87
CA ALA A 43 14.84 17.50 3.67
C ALA A 43 13.51 17.01 4.27
N VAL A 44 13.18 15.71 4.11
CA VAL A 44 11.97 15.10 4.70
C VAL A 44 12.04 15.09 6.23
N ARG A 45 13.21 14.79 6.79
CA ARG A 45 13.43 14.81 8.25
C ARG A 45 13.18 16.19 8.85
N ASN A 46 13.50 17.27 8.12
CA ASN A 46 13.36 18.64 8.57
C ASN A 46 11.98 19.27 8.30
N VAL A 47 11.01 18.50 7.78
CA VAL A 47 9.62 18.94 7.63
C VAL A 47 9.00 19.12 9.02
N ASP A 48 8.26 20.23 9.22
CA ASP A 48 7.49 20.46 10.46
C ASP A 48 6.24 19.57 10.52
N ALA A 49 6.47 18.26 10.65
CA ALA A 49 5.44 17.22 10.80
C ALA A 49 6.07 15.91 11.31
N ALA A 50 5.26 14.97 11.77
CA ALA A 50 5.73 13.62 12.04
C ALA A 50 5.98 12.91 10.69
N THR A 51 7.25 12.69 10.34
CA THR A 51 7.64 12.09 9.05
C THR A 51 8.48 10.84 9.23
N VAL A 52 8.43 9.94 8.27
CA VAL A 52 9.36 8.82 8.11
C VAL A 52 10.05 8.92 6.75
N GLY A 53 11.29 8.49 6.67
CA GLY A 53 12.06 8.48 5.44
C GLY A 53 11.59 7.37 4.50
N THR A 54 11.81 7.58 3.21
CA THR A 54 11.51 6.58 2.18
C THR A 54 12.63 6.52 1.15
N ILE A 55 13.07 5.30 0.84
CA ILE A 55 13.90 4.99 -0.32
C ILE A 55 13.07 4.12 -1.26
N THR A 56 12.57 4.71 -2.36
CA THR A 56 11.91 3.93 -3.42
C THR A 56 12.96 3.44 -4.41
N VAL A 57 13.01 2.13 -4.65
CA VAL A 57 13.98 1.55 -5.58
C VAL A 57 13.61 1.85 -7.04
N ASP A 58 14.61 1.81 -7.91
CA ASP A 58 14.48 1.99 -9.36
C ASP A 58 13.75 0.82 -10.03
N SER A 59 13.43 0.99 -11.32
CA SER A 59 12.69 0.00 -12.09
C SER A 59 13.47 -1.28 -12.38
N TYR A 60 14.79 -1.23 -12.51
CA TYR A 60 15.62 -2.42 -12.74
C TYR A 60 15.69 -3.27 -11.47
N THR A 61 15.92 -2.65 -10.32
CA THR A 61 15.94 -3.35 -9.01
C THR A 61 14.61 -4.06 -8.75
N ARG A 62 13.46 -3.48 -9.14
CA ARG A 62 12.14 -4.12 -8.97
C ARG A 62 12.00 -5.45 -9.69
N VAL A 63 12.66 -5.63 -10.82
CA VAL A 63 12.58 -6.84 -11.65
C VAL A 63 13.83 -7.71 -11.55
N ASN A 64 14.70 -7.42 -10.56
CA ASN A 64 15.97 -8.11 -10.30
C ASN A 64 16.96 -8.03 -11.47
N ASP A 65 16.88 -6.97 -12.30
CA ASP A 65 17.86 -6.69 -13.36
C ASP A 65 18.97 -5.79 -12.82
N HIS A 66 19.72 -6.31 -11.86
CA HIS A 66 20.78 -5.55 -11.18
C HIS A 66 21.96 -5.23 -12.11
N ALA A 67 22.18 -6.03 -13.14
CA ALA A 67 23.21 -5.78 -14.16
C ALA A 67 22.91 -4.52 -14.97
N SER A 68 21.65 -4.34 -15.41
CA SER A 68 21.22 -3.12 -16.11
C SER A 68 21.26 -1.90 -15.21
N ALA A 69 20.91 -2.04 -13.91
CA ALA A 69 21.03 -0.96 -12.95
C ALA A 69 22.48 -0.50 -12.77
N LEU A 70 23.42 -1.45 -12.63
CA LEU A 70 24.86 -1.16 -12.52
C LEU A 70 25.39 -0.47 -13.76
N LEU A 71 25.08 -1.00 -14.94
CA LEU A 71 25.49 -0.40 -16.22
C LEU A 71 24.94 1.02 -16.38
N ALA A 72 23.71 1.27 -15.95
CA ALA A 72 23.11 2.60 -15.98
C ALA A 72 23.85 3.58 -15.05
N LEU A 73 24.24 3.14 -13.86
CA LEU A 73 25.06 3.94 -12.92
C LEU A 73 26.43 4.27 -13.52
N GLU A 74 27.13 3.27 -14.10
CA GLU A 74 28.44 3.46 -14.73
C GLU A 74 28.38 4.46 -15.90
N ASN A 75 27.28 4.51 -16.63
CA ASN A 75 27.04 5.45 -17.72
C ASN A 75 26.47 6.80 -17.26
N GLY A 76 26.31 7.04 -15.95
CA GLY A 76 25.79 8.29 -15.41
C GLY A 76 24.32 8.54 -15.77
N ALA A 77 23.52 7.49 -16.00
CA ALA A 77 22.10 7.62 -16.31
C ALA A 77 21.31 8.06 -15.07
N ASP A 78 20.31 8.93 -15.27
CA ASP A 78 19.36 9.32 -14.22
C ASP A 78 18.31 8.23 -14.07
N LEU A 79 18.40 7.46 -12.97
CA LEU A 79 17.47 6.38 -12.64
C LEU A 79 16.23 6.92 -11.95
N ASN A 80 15.09 6.25 -12.18
CA ASN A 80 13.79 6.63 -11.63
C ASN A 80 13.55 6.22 -10.16
N GLY A 81 14.62 5.90 -9.44
CA GLY A 81 14.64 5.49 -8.05
C GLY A 81 16.04 5.08 -7.63
N PHE A 82 16.21 4.65 -6.39
CA PHE A 82 17.50 4.29 -5.83
C PHE A 82 17.85 2.83 -6.16
N PRO A 83 18.94 2.56 -6.89
CA PRO A 83 19.34 1.20 -7.27
C PRO A 83 20.06 0.49 -6.09
N LEU A 84 19.30 0.17 -5.06
CA LEU A 84 19.75 -0.27 -3.74
C LEU A 84 20.70 -1.47 -3.81
N VAL A 85 20.37 -2.47 -4.63
CA VAL A 85 21.19 -3.69 -4.77
C VAL A 85 22.46 -3.39 -5.56
N ALA A 86 22.38 -2.58 -6.64
CA ALA A 86 23.54 -2.21 -7.43
C ALA A 86 24.51 -1.29 -6.68
N HIS A 87 24.03 -0.38 -5.85
CA HIS A 87 24.88 0.41 -4.95
C HIS A 87 25.52 -0.44 -3.84
N GLY A 88 24.83 -1.48 -3.41
CA GLY A 88 25.24 -2.35 -2.32
C GLY A 88 24.93 -1.79 -0.92
N ALA A 89 24.96 -2.68 0.06
CA ALA A 89 24.54 -2.38 1.42
C ALA A 89 25.41 -1.30 2.11
N ALA A 90 26.73 -1.29 1.84
CA ALA A 90 27.64 -0.32 2.44
C ALA A 90 27.31 1.13 2.01
N VAL A 91 27.13 1.35 0.71
CA VAL A 91 26.76 2.66 0.15
C VAL A 91 25.37 3.09 0.64
N THR A 92 24.40 2.17 0.68
CA THR A 92 23.07 2.45 1.22
C THR A 92 23.16 2.78 2.73
N GLY A 93 24.00 2.09 3.48
CA GLY A 93 24.29 2.42 4.88
C GLY A 93 24.84 3.82 5.07
N GLU A 94 25.71 4.30 4.16
CA GLU A 94 26.20 5.70 4.17
C GLU A 94 25.06 6.71 3.91
N VAL A 95 24.09 6.38 3.05
CA VAL A 95 22.90 7.22 2.83
C VAL A 95 22.11 7.37 4.12
N LEU A 96 21.97 6.32 4.92
CA LEU A 96 21.21 6.30 6.17
C LEU A 96 21.98 6.88 7.36
N ALA A 97 23.33 6.82 7.33
CA ALA A 97 24.19 7.22 8.47
C ALA A 97 23.97 8.68 8.90
N GLY A 98 23.65 8.88 10.19
CA GLY A 98 23.37 10.18 10.78
C GLY A 98 22.02 10.80 10.40
N ILE A 99 21.22 10.13 9.55
CA ILE A 99 19.86 10.55 9.18
C ILE A 99 18.84 9.64 9.83
N ALA A 100 18.92 8.32 9.56
CA ALA A 100 18.01 7.34 10.16
C ALA A 100 18.25 7.21 11.68
N GLY A 101 17.15 7.12 12.44
CA GLY A 101 17.21 7.01 13.90
C GLY A 101 15.83 6.87 14.52
N ASP A 102 15.76 6.87 15.87
CA ASP A 102 14.49 6.71 16.62
C ASP A 102 13.47 7.82 16.34
N ASP A 103 13.94 9.00 15.91
CA ASP A 103 13.08 10.14 15.57
C ASP A 103 12.82 10.27 14.06
N PHE A 104 13.48 9.47 13.24
CA PHE A 104 13.30 9.44 11.80
C PHE A 104 13.67 8.07 11.22
N PRO A 105 12.81 7.06 11.37
CA PRO A 105 13.05 5.75 10.77
C PRO A 105 12.83 5.78 9.24
N VAL A 106 13.47 4.86 8.51
CA VAL A 106 13.46 4.83 7.04
C VAL A 106 12.92 3.50 6.53
N GLN A 107 11.95 3.58 5.62
CA GLN A 107 11.37 2.44 4.90
C GLN A 107 11.94 2.36 3.48
N VAL A 108 12.32 1.15 3.05
CA VAL A 108 12.62 0.85 1.65
C VAL A 108 11.34 0.36 0.96
N ARG A 109 10.97 1.00 -0.17
CA ARG A 109 9.81 0.66 -0.99
C ARG A 109 10.26 0.07 -2.32
N HIS A 110 9.64 -1.04 -2.70
CA HIS A 110 10.00 -1.75 -3.92
C HIS A 110 8.76 -2.17 -4.76
N GLY A 111 8.67 -3.30 -5.28
CA GLY A 111 7.57 -3.82 -6.11
C GLY A 111 7.97 -5.17 -6.68
N SER A 112 8.94 -5.84 -6.02
CA SER A 112 9.48 -7.10 -6.51
C SER A 112 8.64 -8.28 -6.04
N ALA A 113 8.31 -9.20 -6.96
CA ALA A 113 7.68 -10.48 -6.65
C ALA A 113 8.68 -11.49 -6.04
N LEU A 114 9.98 -11.31 -6.28
CA LEU A 114 11.06 -12.17 -5.79
C LEU A 114 12.10 -11.29 -5.07
N PRO A 115 11.83 -10.85 -3.81
CA PRO A 115 12.57 -9.74 -3.20
C PRO A 115 13.83 -10.15 -2.44
N ARG A 116 14.33 -11.38 -2.51
CA ARG A 116 15.39 -11.92 -1.64
C ARG A 116 16.63 -11.01 -1.57
N GLU A 117 17.29 -10.73 -2.70
CA GLU A 117 18.51 -9.92 -2.74
C GLU A 117 18.26 -8.50 -2.22
N LEU A 118 17.07 -7.96 -2.48
CA LEU A 118 16.66 -6.66 -1.98
C LEU A 118 16.52 -6.67 -0.45
N PHE A 119 15.90 -7.70 0.12
CA PHE A 119 15.76 -7.85 1.58
C PHE A 119 17.12 -8.04 2.25
N GLU A 120 18.00 -8.88 1.70
CA GLU A 120 19.37 -9.02 2.17
C GLU A 120 20.11 -7.68 2.18
N SER A 121 19.98 -6.89 1.11
CA SER A 121 20.62 -5.59 0.97
C SER A 121 20.06 -4.53 1.93
N LEU A 122 18.73 -4.44 2.08
CA LEU A 122 18.12 -3.45 2.98
C LEU A 122 18.41 -3.73 4.46
N VAL A 123 18.42 -5.01 4.84
CA VAL A 123 18.78 -5.43 6.20
C VAL A 123 20.23 -5.11 6.49
N ALA A 124 21.14 -5.47 5.58
CA ALA A 124 22.58 -5.19 5.75
C ALA A 124 22.89 -3.68 5.76
N ALA A 125 22.05 -2.86 5.11
CA ALA A 125 22.15 -1.40 5.15
C ALA A 125 21.57 -0.77 6.42
N GLY A 126 20.82 -1.52 7.23
CA GLY A 126 20.18 -1.02 8.46
C GLY A 126 18.88 -0.24 8.25
N ALA A 127 18.12 -0.55 7.20
CA ALA A 127 16.78 0.00 7.00
C ALA A 127 15.81 -0.50 8.09
N ASP A 128 14.83 0.33 8.46
CA ASP A 128 13.91 0.06 9.57
C ASP A 128 12.65 -0.68 9.15
N ALA A 129 12.28 -0.55 7.88
CA ALA A 129 11.04 -1.08 7.35
C ALA A 129 11.12 -1.40 5.85
N THR A 130 10.24 -2.28 5.40
CA THR A 130 9.94 -2.49 3.99
C THR A 130 8.46 -2.79 3.78
N GLU A 131 8.03 -3.01 2.53
CA GLU A 131 6.63 -3.23 2.19
C GLU A 131 6.47 -4.31 1.13
N GLY A 132 5.25 -4.79 0.95
CA GLY A 132 4.86 -5.66 -0.15
C GLY A 132 3.97 -6.81 0.29
N GLY A 133 4.15 -7.94 -0.38
CA GLY A 133 3.43 -9.17 -0.09
C GLY A 133 3.41 -10.12 -1.30
N PRO A 134 3.18 -11.41 -1.07
CA PRO A 134 3.25 -12.42 -2.12
C PRO A 134 2.20 -12.23 -3.22
N VAL A 135 1.06 -11.63 -2.90
CA VAL A 135 -0.02 -11.34 -3.85
C VAL A 135 0.14 -9.96 -4.45
N SER A 136 0.28 -8.96 -3.59
CA SER A 136 0.22 -7.55 -3.96
C SER A 136 1.41 -7.10 -4.80
N TYR A 137 2.57 -7.73 -4.66
CA TYR A 137 3.76 -7.45 -5.48
C TYR A 137 4.00 -8.47 -6.59
N CYS A 138 3.20 -9.55 -6.65
CA CYS A 138 3.24 -10.52 -7.74
C CYS A 138 2.23 -10.16 -8.84
N LEU A 139 0.93 -10.21 -8.53
CA LEU A 139 -0.13 -10.20 -9.56
C LEU A 139 -0.21 -8.90 -10.36
N PRO A 140 -0.10 -7.69 -9.78
CA PRO A 140 -0.18 -6.45 -10.54
C PRO A 140 1.10 -6.09 -11.30
N TYR A 141 2.27 -6.61 -10.88
CA TYR A 141 3.56 -6.06 -11.32
C TYR A 141 4.48 -7.05 -12.03
N SER A 142 4.20 -8.36 -11.96
CA SER A 142 5.10 -9.36 -12.50
C SER A 142 4.39 -10.38 -13.39
N ARG A 143 5.18 -11.32 -13.95
CA ARG A 143 4.70 -12.54 -14.61
C ARG A 143 5.18 -13.79 -13.88
N VAL A 144 5.74 -13.62 -12.69
CA VAL A 144 6.20 -14.71 -11.83
C VAL A 144 4.98 -15.51 -11.38
N PRO A 145 4.98 -16.85 -11.46
CA PRO A 145 3.91 -17.66 -10.90
C PRO A 145 3.67 -17.34 -9.42
N LEU A 146 2.40 -17.21 -9.02
CA LEU A 146 2.04 -16.85 -7.63
C LEU A 146 2.64 -17.80 -6.60
N ALA A 147 2.68 -19.11 -6.91
CA ALA A 147 3.30 -20.08 -6.02
C ALA A 147 4.78 -19.78 -5.77
N GLN A 148 5.53 -19.40 -6.82
CA GLN A 148 6.94 -19.01 -6.69
C GLN A 148 7.11 -17.73 -5.87
N ALA A 149 6.22 -16.75 -6.05
CA ALA A 149 6.23 -15.53 -5.24
C ALA A 149 5.94 -15.85 -3.77
N VAL A 150 4.96 -16.71 -3.48
CA VAL A 150 4.64 -17.16 -2.11
C VAL A 150 5.86 -17.79 -1.44
N ASP A 151 6.55 -18.71 -2.11
CA ASP A 151 7.75 -19.37 -1.56
C ASP A 151 8.87 -18.34 -1.28
N ALA A 152 9.15 -17.44 -2.23
CA ALA A 152 10.18 -16.42 -2.07
C ALA A 152 9.86 -15.42 -0.94
N TRP A 153 8.59 -15.03 -0.77
CA TRP A 153 8.16 -14.17 0.32
C TRP A 153 8.19 -14.87 1.67
N ALA A 154 7.90 -16.17 1.74
CA ALA A 154 8.05 -16.97 2.96
C ALA A 154 9.49 -16.95 3.47
N GLU A 155 10.46 -17.24 2.59
CA GLU A 155 11.90 -17.18 2.91
C GLU A 155 12.31 -15.77 3.42
N CYS A 156 11.80 -14.72 2.78
CA CYS A 156 12.10 -13.35 3.19
C CYS A 156 11.50 -13.00 4.55
N CYS A 157 10.27 -13.41 4.83
CA CYS A 157 9.65 -13.21 6.14
C CYS A 157 10.39 -13.95 7.25
N GLU A 158 10.80 -15.21 7.01
CA GLU A 158 11.60 -16.00 7.95
C GLU A 158 12.98 -15.36 8.21
N MET A 159 13.61 -14.82 7.17
CA MET A 159 14.86 -14.06 7.32
C MET A 159 14.66 -12.83 8.22
N LEU A 160 13.63 -12.01 7.99
CA LEU A 160 13.32 -10.84 8.83
C LEU A 160 12.99 -11.25 10.27
N ALA A 161 12.25 -12.34 10.47
CA ALA A 161 11.91 -12.85 11.80
C ALA A 161 13.13 -13.32 12.59
N GLY A 162 14.22 -13.69 11.91
CA GLY A 162 15.50 -14.09 12.52
C GLY A 162 16.39 -12.93 12.96
N ILE A 163 16.05 -11.68 12.66
CA ILE A 163 16.88 -10.50 12.97
C ILE A 163 16.62 -10.04 14.39
N SER A 164 17.70 -9.63 15.10
CA SER A 164 17.63 -9.20 16.49
C SER A 164 16.90 -7.88 16.71
N GLU A 165 17.02 -6.91 15.79
CA GLU A 165 16.24 -5.68 15.76
C GLU A 165 15.12 -5.85 14.73
N PRO A 166 13.82 -5.81 15.12
CA PRO A 166 12.72 -6.06 14.20
C PRO A 166 12.71 -5.04 13.06
N VAL A 167 12.68 -5.55 11.83
CA VAL A 167 12.39 -4.77 10.62
C VAL A 167 10.91 -4.85 10.35
N HIS A 168 10.25 -3.69 10.31
CA HIS A 168 8.82 -3.60 10.06
C HIS A 168 8.45 -4.04 8.64
N LEU A 169 7.39 -4.85 8.48
CA LEU A 169 6.88 -5.23 7.17
C LEU A 169 5.43 -4.78 6.97
N GLU A 170 5.21 -3.95 5.94
CA GLU A 170 3.90 -3.46 5.53
C GLU A 170 3.25 -4.36 4.49
N SER A 171 2.01 -4.82 4.71
CA SER A 171 1.20 -5.42 3.66
C SER A 171 0.75 -4.37 2.65
N PHE A 172 1.04 -4.59 1.37
CA PHE A 172 0.56 -3.77 0.26
C PHE A 172 -0.78 -4.28 -0.30
N GLY A 173 -1.36 -5.33 0.28
CA GLY A 173 -2.59 -5.99 -0.17
C GLY A 173 -3.79 -5.07 -0.35
N GLY A 174 -3.89 -4.02 0.47
CA GLY A 174 -4.95 -3.00 0.39
C GLY A 174 -4.78 -1.94 -0.70
N CYS A 175 -3.75 -2.05 -1.57
CA CYS A 175 -3.36 -0.95 -2.46
C CYS A 175 -3.38 -1.28 -3.96
N MET A 176 -3.91 -2.38 -4.41
CA MET A 176 -3.92 -2.86 -5.81
C MET A 176 -3.93 -1.73 -6.86
N LEU A 177 -2.73 -1.25 -7.23
CA LEU A 177 -2.52 -0.05 -8.04
C LEU A 177 -3.26 -0.10 -9.38
N GLY A 178 -4.06 0.93 -9.64
CA GLY A 178 -4.82 1.07 -10.88
C GLY A 178 -5.95 0.06 -11.06
N GLN A 179 -6.15 -0.84 -10.12
CA GLN A 179 -7.23 -1.81 -10.14
C GLN A 179 -8.49 -1.22 -9.50
N LEU A 180 -9.62 -1.37 -10.16
CA LEU A 180 -10.92 -0.97 -9.61
C LEU A 180 -11.43 -2.08 -8.68
N CYS A 181 -10.80 -2.23 -7.51
CA CYS A 181 -11.11 -3.28 -6.55
C CYS A 181 -12.15 -2.82 -5.54
N PRO A 182 -13.24 -3.57 -5.31
CA PRO A 182 -14.14 -3.30 -4.19
C PRO A 182 -13.39 -3.31 -2.86
N PRO A 183 -13.73 -2.42 -1.92
CA PRO A 183 -13.03 -2.30 -0.63
C PRO A 183 -12.92 -3.61 0.15
N SER A 184 -13.96 -4.44 0.12
CA SER A 184 -13.96 -5.75 0.77
C SER A 184 -12.83 -6.68 0.28
N LEU A 185 -12.50 -6.65 -1.02
CA LEU A 185 -11.38 -7.42 -1.57
C LEU A 185 -10.03 -6.84 -1.13
N LEU A 186 -9.87 -5.50 -1.16
CA LEU A 186 -8.63 -4.84 -0.75
C LEU A 186 -8.27 -5.14 0.70
N ILE A 187 -9.22 -4.96 1.62
CA ILE A 187 -8.97 -5.22 3.04
C ILE A 187 -8.77 -6.71 3.32
N SER A 188 -9.46 -7.61 2.58
CA SER A 188 -9.22 -9.05 2.69
C SER A 188 -7.80 -9.42 2.32
N LEU A 189 -7.28 -8.90 1.21
CA LEU A 189 -5.91 -9.16 0.78
C LEU A 189 -4.89 -8.60 1.76
N SER A 190 -5.14 -7.39 2.31
CA SER A 190 -4.27 -6.80 3.32
C SER A 190 -4.18 -7.66 4.59
N ILE A 191 -5.30 -8.19 5.07
CA ILE A 191 -5.35 -9.08 6.24
C ILE A 191 -4.70 -10.44 5.92
N LEU A 192 -4.99 -11.03 4.75
CA LEU A 192 -4.39 -12.32 4.36
C LEU A 192 -2.88 -12.24 4.23
N GLU A 193 -2.32 -11.15 3.68
CA GLU A 193 -0.88 -10.93 3.67
C GLU A 193 -0.32 -10.71 5.08
N GLY A 194 -1.02 -9.97 5.96
CA GLY A 194 -0.64 -9.83 7.36
C GLY A 194 -0.61 -11.18 8.11
N LEU A 195 -1.58 -12.06 7.85
CA LEU A 195 -1.61 -13.42 8.37
C LEU A 195 -0.45 -14.26 7.84
N PHE A 196 -0.12 -14.12 6.56
CA PHE A 196 1.04 -14.77 5.95
C PHE A 196 2.34 -14.33 6.63
N PHE A 197 2.54 -13.04 6.87
CA PHE A 197 3.71 -12.52 7.59
C PHE A 197 3.80 -13.07 9.01
N ARG A 198 2.67 -13.07 9.73
CA ARG A 198 2.57 -13.62 11.08
C ARG A 198 2.89 -15.11 11.13
N GLU A 199 2.42 -15.90 10.17
CA GLU A 199 2.69 -17.34 10.06
C GLU A 199 4.17 -17.64 9.90
N HIS A 200 4.92 -16.77 9.17
CA HIS A 200 6.37 -16.84 8.99
C HIS A 200 7.17 -16.09 10.08
N GLY A 201 6.57 -15.85 11.25
CA GLY A 201 7.27 -15.39 12.44
C GLY A 201 7.31 -13.89 12.67
N LEU A 202 6.81 -13.07 11.77
CA LEU A 202 6.80 -11.62 11.95
C LEU A 202 5.73 -11.18 12.97
N ARG A 203 6.09 -10.17 13.77
CA ARG A 203 5.22 -9.60 14.82
C ARG A 203 5.08 -8.09 14.72
N ASP A 204 5.88 -7.43 13.88
CA ASP A 204 5.90 -5.98 13.66
C ASP A 204 5.49 -5.71 12.21
N ILE A 205 4.20 -5.38 12.00
CA ILE A 205 3.59 -5.29 10.67
C ILE A 205 2.65 -4.10 10.55
N SER A 206 2.30 -3.73 9.32
CA SER A 206 1.15 -2.84 9.08
C SER A 206 0.23 -3.38 8.00
N VAL A 207 -1.05 -2.98 8.09
CA VAL A 207 -2.09 -3.30 7.12
C VAL A 207 -2.48 -2.04 6.38
N SER A 208 -2.64 -2.14 5.06
CA SER A 208 -2.86 -0.98 4.21
C SER A 208 -4.24 -0.95 3.58
N TYR A 209 -4.66 0.26 3.23
CA TYR A 209 -5.80 0.54 2.38
C TYR A 209 -5.48 1.74 1.48
N ALA A 210 -5.94 1.76 0.24
CA ALA A 210 -5.80 2.92 -0.62
C ALA A 210 -7.12 3.67 -0.73
N GLN A 211 -7.09 5.00 -0.55
CA GLN A 211 -8.23 5.87 -0.83
C GLN A 211 -8.84 5.52 -2.20
N GLN A 212 -10.16 5.41 -2.26
CA GLN A 212 -10.89 5.10 -3.48
C GLN A 212 -11.69 6.33 -3.97
N THR A 213 -12.90 6.13 -4.42
CA THR A 213 -13.71 7.14 -5.11
C THR A 213 -14.79 7.78 -4.24
N ASN A 214 -15.09 7.20 -3.07
CA ASN A 214 -16.13 7.68 -2.15
C ASN A 214 -15.62 7.70 -0.71
N GLN A 215 -15.52 8.87 -0.11
CA GLN A 215 -14.94 9.09 1.21
C GLN A 215 -15.71 8.36 2.34
N GLN A 216 -17.04 8.24 2.25
CA GLN A 216 -17.82 7.53 3.25
C GLN A 216 -17.56 6.01 3.19
N GLN A 217 -17.43 5.48 1.98
CA GLN A 217 -17.07 4.09 1.76
C GLN A 217 -15.64 3.80 2.21
N ASP A 218 -14.69 4.71 1.95
CA ASP A 218 -13.31 4.58 2.43
C ASP A 218 -13.25 4.58 3.96
N MET A 219 -14.07 5.42 4.61
CA MET A 219 -14.19 5.45 6.07
C MET A 219 -14.68 4.10 6.62
N GLU A 220 -15.76 3.56 6.05
CA GLU A 220 -16.29 2.24 6.38
C GLU A 220 -15.24 1.14 6.19
N ALA A 221 -14.52 1.17 5.06
CA ALA A 221 -13.48 0.19 4.73
C ALA A 221 -12.32 0.21 5.73
N ILE A 222 -11.85 1.39 6.14
CA ILE A 222 -10.75 1.50 7.11
C ILE A 222 -11.21 0.99 8.49
N HIS A 223 -12.43 1.28 8.90
CA HIS A 223 -12.98 0.74 10.15
C HIS A 223 -13.12 -0.79 10.11
N ALA A 224 -13.61 -1.33 8.99
CA ALA A 224 -13.69 -2.77 8.76
C ALA A 224 -12.28 -3.41 8.77
N LEU A 225 -11.28 -2.79 8.12
CA LEU A 225 -9.89 -3.24 8.15
C LEU A 225 -9.35 -3.30 9.59
N ARG A 226 -9.56 -2.25 10.38
CA ARG A 226 -9.11 -2.20 11.79
C ARG A 226 -9.78 -3.26 12.65
N ALA A 227 -11.08 -3.48 12.47
CA ALA A 227 -11.82 -4.53 13.19
C ALA A 227 -11.28 -5.92 12.84
N LEU A 228 -11.10 -6.21 11.57
CA LEU A 228 -10.52 -7.48 11.10
C LEU A 228 -9.06 -7.66 11.53
N ALA A 229 -8.25 -6.60 11.50
CA ALA A 229 -6.87 -6.67 11.98
C ALA A 229 -6.82 -7.00 13.49
N LYS A 230 -7.69 -6.41 14.30
CA LYS A 230 -7.80 -6.72 15.71
C LYS A 230 -8.22 -8.18 15.95
N GLU A 231 -9.13 -8.70 15.14
CA GLU A 231 -9.61 -10.08 15.25
C GLU A 231 -8.54 -11.10 14.80
N TRP A 232 -7.93 -10.88 13.65
CA TRP A 232 -7.05 -11.85 13.00
C TRP A 232 -5.57 -11.71 13.35
N LEU A 233 -5.10 -10.52 13.71
CA LEU A 233 -3.70 -10.18 13.97
C LEU A 233 -3.43 -9.79 15.44
N GLY A 234 -4.31 -10.17 16.34
CA GLY A 234 -4.37 -9.65 17.72
C GLY A 234 -3.11 -9.80 18.57
N ASP A 235 -2.20 -10.72 18.23
CA ASP A 235 -0.91 -10.96 18.93
C ASP A 235 0.29 -10.30 18.23
N THR A 236 0.05 -9.46 17.23
CA THR A 236 1.08 -8.70 16.52
C THR A 236 1.04 -7.21 16.89
N ASP A 237 2.17 -6.56 16.74
CA ASP A 237 2.31 -5.11 16.79
C ASP A 237 1.94 -4.53 15.43
N TRP A 238 0.68 -4.14 15.24
CA TRP A 238 0.21 -3.62 13.96
C TRP A 238 -0.30 -2.18 14.02
N HIS A 239 -0.29 -1.50 12.88
CA HIS A 239 -0.96 -0.22 12.65
C HIS A 239 -1.57 -0.17 11.23
N ALA A 240 -2.50 0.77 11.01
CA ALA A 240 -3.13 0.97 9.71
C ALA A 240 -2.39 2.04 8.90
N VAL A 241 -2.32 1.83 7.59
CA VAL A 241 -1.71 2.75 6.63
C VAL A 241 -2.72 3.10 5.54
N LEU A 242 -2.94 4.39 5.32
CA LEU A 242 -3.70 4.87 4.17
C LEU A 242 -2.75 5.30 3.05
N TYR A 243 -3.03 4.85 1.84
CA TYR A 243 -2.39 5.36 0.64
C TYR A 243 -3.27 6.42 0.00
N THR A 244 -2.71 7.58 -0.34
CA THR A 244 -3.36 8.51 -1.26
C THR A 244 -3.71 7.77 -2.54
N TYR A 245 -4.84 8.09 -3.16
CA TYR A 245 -5.41 7.42 -4.33
C TYR A 245 -4.35 6.92 -5.34
N MET A 246 -4.43 5.65 -5.69
CA MET A 246 -3.39 4.97 -6.49
C MET A 246 -3.75 4.83 -7.98
N GLY A 247 -4.94 5.25 -8.41
CA GLY A 247 -5.36 5.24 -9.82
C GLY A 247 -4.95 6.50 -10.60
N VAL A 248 -5.68 6.82 -11.66
CA VAL A 248 -5.42 7.99 -12.51
C VAL A 248 -5.59 9.26 -11.70
N TYR A 249 -4.51 10.01 -11.56
CA TYR A 249 -4.40 11.17 -10.69
C TYR A 249 -4.85 12.44 -11.41
N PRO A 250 -5.38 13.46 -10.70
CA PRO A 250 -5.72 14.75 -11.31
C PRO A 250 -4.52 15.41 -12.00
N ARG A 251 -4.75 16.07 -13.12
CA ARG A 251 -3.70 16.72 -13.91
C ARG A 251 -3.41 18.14 -13.44
N SER A 252 -4.44 18.82 -12.92
CA SER A 252 -4.24 20.15 -12.35
C SER A 252 -3.59 20.05 -10.98
N ARG A 253 -2.67 20.99 -10.69
CA ARG A 253 -2.03 21.09 -9.36
C ARG A 253 -3.07 21.25 -8.25
N GLN A 254 -4.11 22.04 -8.49
CA GLN A 254 -5.19 22.25 -7.53
C GLN A 254 -5.98 20.95 -7.28
N GLY A 255 -6.35 20.22 -8.33
CA GLY A 255 -7.05 18.94 -8.21
C GLY A 255 -6.22 17.90 -7.49
N ALA A 256 -4.92 17.79 -7.83
CA ALA A 256 -3.99 16.87 -7.20
C ALA A 256 -3.83 17.15 -5.69
N TYR A 257 -3.66 18.40 -5.29
CA TYR A 257 -3.61 18.75 -3.87
C TYR A 257 -4.97 18.58 -3.18
N GLY A 258 -6.08 18.88 -3.85
CA GLY A 258 -7.42 18.63 -3.32
C GLY A 258 -7.64 17.15 -2.97
N LEU A 259 -7.18 16.24 -3.84
CA LEU A 259 -7.23 14.79 -3.61
C LEU A 259 -6.31 14.36 -2.46
N LEU A 260 -5.08 14.87 -2.40
CA LEU A 260 -4.14 14.61 -1.30
C LEU A 260 -4.69 15.08 0.05
N GLU A 261 -5.18 16.32 0.13
CA GLU A 261 -5.74 16.87 1.36
C GLU A 261 -7.01 16.11 1.81
N ALA A 262 -7.83 15.63 0.86
CA ALA A 262 -8.96 14.75 1.17
C ALA A 262 -8.49 13.41 1.75
N SER A 263 -7.36 12.86 1.28
CA SER A 263 -6.72 11.66 1.83
C SER A 263 -6.23 11.89 3.27
N ALA A 264 -5.57 13.02 3.52
CA ALA A 264 -5.07 13.38 4.84
C ALA A 264 -6.21 13.54 5.87
N ARG A 265 -7.28 14.23 5.47
CA ARG A 265 -8.50 14.34 6.29
C ARG A 265 -9.15 12.99 6.55
N LEU A 266 -9.20 12.11 5.54
CA LEU A 266 -9.71 10.75 5.70
C LEU A 266 -8.86 9.96 6.71
N ALA A 267 -7.52 10.00 6.61
CA ALA A 267 -6.61 9.35 7.54
C ALA A 267 -6.83 9.82 8.99
N ALA A 268 -6.86 11.13 9.22
CA ALA A 268 -7.09 11.70 10.55
C ALA A 268 -8.46 11.29 11.13
N ARG A 269 -9.53 11.42 10.34
CA ARG A 269 -10.89 11.08 10.79
C ARG A 269 -11.09 9.60 11.05
N SER A 270 -10.41 8.71 10.32
CA SER A 270 -10.48 7.26 10.53
C SER A 270 -9.56 6.74 11.63
N GLY A 271 -8.75 7.60 12.23
CA GLY A 271 -7.74 7.21 13.22
C GLY A 271 -6.62 6.37 12.62
N THR A 272 -6.36 6.51 11.31
CA THR A 272 -5.23 5.87 10.64
C THR A 272 -3.93 6.50 11.10
N GLU A 273 -2.93 5.68 11.42
CA GLU A 273 -1.68 6.13 12.03
C GLU A 273 -0.70 6.73 11.01
N ARG A 274 -0.74 6.27 9.74
CA ARG A 274 0.22 6.70 8.71
C ARG A 274 -0.43 6.91 7.36
N LEU A 275 0.01 7.94 6.63
CA LEU A 275 -0.42 8.27 5.26
C LEU A 275 0.75 8.24 4.30
N ILE A 276 0.64 7.46 3.24
CA ILE A 276 1.56 7.53 2.09
C ILE A 276 1.10 8.66 1.17
N VAL A 277 1.94 9.68 1.07
CA VAL A 277 1.67 10.94 0.37
C VAL A 277 2.09 10.85 -1.09
N LYS A 278 1.24 11.34 -2.00
CA LYS A 278 1.57 11.56 -3.42
C LYS A 278 1.71 13.04 -3.70
N THR A 279 2.66 13.40 -4.54
CA THR A 279 2.85 14.79 -4.98
C THR A 279 1.89 15.16 -6.12
N ALA A 280 1.75 16.45 -6.39
CA ALA A 280 0.92 16.94 -7.48
C ALA A 280 1.46 16.59 -8.89
N VAL A 281 2.73 16.23 -9.01
CA VAL A 281 3.40 15.96 -10.28
C VAL A 281 3.65 14.49 -10.55
N GLU A 282 3.36 13.61 -9.61
CA GLU A 282 3.65 12.17 -9.69
C GLU A 282 2.96 11.47 -10.86
N ALA A 283 1.88 12.05 -11.38
CA ALA A 283 1.21 11.55 -12.59
C ALA A 283 2.02 11.80 -13.89
N SER A 284 3.01 12.70 -13.87
CA SER A 284 3.69 13.18 -15.08
C SER A 284 5.21 13.00 -15.06
N ARG A 285 5.84 13.02 -13.89
CA ARG A 285 7.29 12.89 -13.74
C ARG A 285 7.69 12.52 -12.32
N ILE A 286 8.98 12.25 -12.11
CA ILE A 286 9.57 12.07 -10.79
C ILE A 286 9.52 13.40 -10.03
N PRO A 287 8.98 13.42 -8.81
CA PRO A 287 8.92 14.63 -7.99
C PRO A 287 10.31 15.08 -7.51
N SER A 288 10.52 16.37 -7.46
CA SER A 288 11.69 16.97 -6.79
C SER A 288 11.59 16.87 -5.27
N ILE A 289 12.70 17.12 -4.58
CA ILE A 289 12.74 17.19 -3.11
C ILE A 289 11.74 18.23 -2.59
N THR A 290 11.73 19.43 -3.17
CA THR A 290 10.81 20.53 -2.77
C THR A 290 9.34 20.12 -2.92
N GLU A 291 8.98 19.42 -3.99
CA GLU A 291 7.61 18.95 -4.20
C GLU A 291 7.18 17.87 -3.23
N ASN A 292 8.10 17.00 -2.82
CA ASN A 292 7.85 16.04 -1.75
C ASN A 292 7.60 16.76 -0.42
N VAL A 293 8.46 17.72 -0.04
CA VAL A 293 8.31 18.53 1.18
C VAL A 293 6.97 19.28 1.18
N GLU A 294 6.63 19.97 0.08
CA GLU A 294 5.35 20.68 -0.03
C GLU A 294 4.15 19.75 0.16
N ALA A 295 4.19 18.56 -0.44
CA ALA A 295 3.10 17.60 -0.32
C ALA A 295 2.95 17.07 1.13
N LEU A 296 4.06 16.80 1.81
CA LEU A 296 4.06 16.37 3.22
C LEU A 296 3.49 17.44 4.15
N GLU A 297 3.94 18.69 4.03
CA GLU A 297 3.43 19.81 4.81
C GLU A 297 1.94 20.05 4.60
N ARG A 298 1.47 19.95 3.34
CA ARG A 298 0.03 20.10 3.03
C ARG A 298 -0.80 18.99 3.64
N ALA A 299 -0.33 17.75 3.56
CA ALA A 299 -1.01 16.61 4.14
C ALA A 299 -1.10 16.74 5.66
N ALA A 300 0.00 17.07 6.34
CA ALA A 300 0.05 17.26 7.78
C ALA A 300 -0.92 18.36 8.23
N ARG A 301 -0.83 19.56 7.62
CA ARG A 301 -1.76 20.68 7.93
C ARG A 301 -3.24 20.36 7.67
N ALA A 302 -3.54 19.53 6.66
CA ALA A 302 -4.92 19.12 6.40
C ALA A 302 -5.44 18.14 7.46
N ALA A 303 -4.59 17.27 7.98
CA ALA A 303 -4.91 16.31 9.03
C ALA A 303 -5.11 16.97 10.40
N GLU A 304 -4.29 17.95 10.78
CA GLU A 304 -4.34 18.65 12.08
C GLU A 304 -5.69 19.34 12.38
N ARG A 305 -6.47 19.63 11.35
CA ARG A 305 -7.78 20.30 11.46
C ARG A 305 -8.93 19.34 11.70
N GLU A 306 -8.67 18.06 11.69
CA GLU A 306 -9.70 17.02 11.77
C GLU A 306 -9.65 16.31 13.12
N ALA A 307 -10.83 15.91 13.62
CA ALA A 307 -10.96 15.02 14.76
C ALA A 307 -11.30 13.60 14.28
N VAL A 308 -10.93 12.59 15.06
CA VAL A 308 -11.33 11.20 14.80
C VAL A 308 -12.87 11.12 14.83
N ALA A 309 -13.46 10.50 13.82
CA ALA A 309 -14.91 10.37 13.73
C ALA A 309 -15.45 9.34 14.73
N GLU A 310 -16.61 9.64 15.31
CA GLU A 310 -17.30 8.69 16.16
C GLU A 310 -17.77 7.48 15.34
N PRO A 311 -17.56 6.23 15.83
CA PRO A 311 -17.94 5.00 15.10
C PRO A 311 -19.43 4.94 14.74
N ALA A 312 -20.32 5.47 15.59
CA ALA A 312 -21.77 5.46 15.36
C ALA A 312 -22.23 6.23 14.13
N GLY A 313 -21.38 7.12 13.57
CA GLY A 313 -21.66 7.90 12.35
C GLY A 313 -21.18 7.24 11.07
N ILE A 314 -20.57 6.05 11.13
CA ILE A 314 -19.99 5.38 9.97
C ILE A 314 -21.05 4.49 9.31
N PRO A 315 -21.28 4.63 7.98
CA PRO A 315 -22.20 3.76 7.29
C PRO A 315 -21.77 2.29 7.37
N ASP A 316 -22.75 1.40 7.44
CA ASP A 316 -22.55 -0.03 7.31
C ASP A 316 -23.24 -0.50 6.01
N SER A 317 -22.43 -0.84 5.02
CA SER A 317 -22.92 -1.37 3.73
C SER A 317 -22.55 -2.84 3.51
N GLY A 318 -21.98 -3.49 4.52
CA GLY A 318 -21.59 -4.89 4.51
C GLY A 318 -20.15 -5.15 4.05
N ILE A 319 -19.26 -4.14 4.10
CA ILE A 319 -17.84 -4.32 3.71
C ILE A 319 -17.13 -5.29 4.67
N TYR A 320 -17.42 -5.19 5.97
CA TYR A 320 -16.85 -6.09 6.98
C TYR A 320 -17.25 -7.54 6.72
N GLU A 321 -18.56 -7.81 6.56
CA GLU A 321 -19.10 -9.16 6.34
C GLU A 321 -18.58 -9.78 5.03
N GLU A 322 -18.49 -8.98 3.95
CA GLU A 322 -17.91 -9.44 2.69
C GLU A 322 -16.45 -9.82 2.86
N ALA A 323 -15.66 -8.97 3.52
CA ALA A 323 -14.24 -9.23 3.74
C ALA A 323 -14.01 -10.43 4.66
N GLN A 324 -14.76 -10.53 5.75
CA GLN A 324 -14.71 -11.67 6.65
C GLN A 324 -15.04 -12.99 5.92
N ALA A 325 -16.05 -12.98 5.06
CA ALA A 325 -16.41 -14.16 4.27
C ALA A 325 -15.27 -14.56 3.30
N ILE A 326 -14.63 -13.60 2.63
CA ILE A 326 -13.49 -13.84 1.73
C ILE A 326 -12.31 -14.43 2.52
N ILE A 327 -11.93 -13.82 3.65
CA ILE A 327 -10.82 -14.26 4.50
C ILE A 327 -11.08 -15.68 5.00
N THR A 328 -12.22 -15.89 5.68
CA THR A 328 -12.56 -17.18 6.27
C THR A 328 -12.59 -18.29 5.22
N HIS A 329 -13.24 -18.04 4.08
CA HIS A 329 -13.28 -19.02 3.00
C HIS A 329 -11.89 -19.33 2.45
N THR A 330 -11.06 -18.32 2.21
CA THR A 330 -9.69 -18.51 1.70
C THR A 330 -8.89 -19.41 2.62
N LEU A 331 -8.92 -19.17 3.93
CA LEU A 331 -8.18 -19.94 4.91
C LEU A 331 -8.60 -21.42 5.01
N THR A 332 -9.81 -21.78 4.53
CA THR A 332 -10.23 -23.20 4.46
C THR A 332 -9.61 -23.98 3.31
N LEU A 333 -8.95 -23.31 2.37
CA LEU A 333 -8.47 -23.92 1.13
C LEU A 333 -7.06 -24.49 1.20
N GLY A 334 -6.30 -24.20 2.26
CA GLY A 334 -4.92 -24.65 2.42
C GLY A 334 -4.60 -25.05 3.86
N SER A 335 -3.47 -25.72 4.06
CA SER A 335 -2.91 -26.06 5.39
C SER A 335 -2.19 -24.88 6.03
N ASP A 336 -1.81 -23.91 5.23
CA ASP A 336 -1.13 -22.67 5.57
C ASP A 336 -1.66 -21.55 4.68
N VAL A 337 -1.37 -20.30 5.05
CA VAL A 337 -1.87 -19.12 4.34
C VAL A 337 -1.35 -19.05 2.90
N GLY A 338 -0.08 -19.39 2.68
CA GLY A 338 0.52 -19.36 1.35
C GLY A 338 -0.18 -20.29 0.36
N ARG A 339 -0.39 -21.56 0.74
CA ARG A 339 -1.12 -22.55 -0.07
C ARG A 339 -2.58 -22.17 -0.24
N ALA A 340 -3.20 -21.62 0.80
CA ALA A 340 -4.58 -21.14 0.74
C ALA A 340 -4.74 -20.02 -0.31
N LEU A 341 -3.81 -19.05 -0.34
CA LEU A 341 -3.78 -17.97 -1.34
C LEU A 341 -3.65 -18.52 -2.76
N VAL A 342 -2.63 -19.36 -3.03
CA VAL A 342 -2.42 -19.96 -4.36
C VAL A 342 -3.68 -20.71 -4.82
N ARG A 343 -4.28 -21.53 -3.94
CA ARG A 343 -5.48 -22.29 -4.28
C ARG A 343 -6.70 -21.43 -4.48
N ALA A 344 -6.88 -20.37 -3.68
CA ALA A 344 -7.99 -19.44 -3.83
C ALA A 344 -7.97 -18.72 -5.18
N PHE A 345 -6.79 -18.27 -5.64
CA PHE A 345 -6.63 -17.69 -6.98
C PHE A 345 -6.87 -18.73 -8.09
N ALA A 346 -6.31 -19.93 -7.98
CA ALA A 346 -6.51 -21.00 -8.95
C ALA A 346 -7.98 -21.38 -9.12
N LEU A 347 -8.79 -21.34 -8.06
CA LEU A 347 -10.23 -21.60 -8.09
C LEU A 347 -11.05 -20.38 -8.49
N GLY A 348 -10.46 -19.17 -8.47
CA GLY A 348 -11.15 -17.90 -8.69
C GLY A 348 -12.05 -17.49 -7.52
N HIS A 349 -11.75 -17.95 -6.32
CA HIS A 349 -12.34 -17.48 -5.06
C HIS A 349 -11.67 -16.21 -4.56
N LEU A 350 -10.42 -15.98 -4.93
CA LEU A 350 -9.78 -14.67 -5.01
C LEU A 350 -9.61 -14.34 -6.50
N ASP A 351 -10.03 -13.15 -6.89
CA ASP A 351 -9.96 -12.69 -8.27
C ASP A 351 -9.89 -11.15 -8.28
N ILE A 352 -8.80 -10.59 -8.81
CA ILE A 352 -8.58 -9.15 -8.85
C ILE A 352 -9.18 -8.62 -10.16
N PRO A 353 -10.16 -7.70 -10.09
CA PRO A 353 -10.79 -7.13 -11.29
C PRO A 353 -9.73 -6.52 -12.23
N TYR A 354 -9.86 -6.81 -13.51
CA TYR A 354 -9.01 -6.26 -14.59
C TYR A 354 -7.50 -6.58 -14.49
N CYS A 355 -7.09 -7.46 -13.60
CA CYS A 355 -5.71 -7.93 -13.50
C CYS A 355 -5.46 -9.05 -14.51
N LEU A 356 -4.45 -8.88 -15.38
CA LEU A 356 -4.16 -9.79 -16.49
C LEU A 356 -3.08 -10.84 -16.16
N HIS A 357 -2.75 -11.02 -14.88
CA HIS A 357 -1.79 -12.05 -14.49
C HIS A 357 -2.33 -13.46 -14.79
N GLN A 358 -1.44 -14.39 -15.19
CA GLN A 358 -1.81 -15.75 -15.56
C GLN A 358 -2.52 -16.55 -14.44
N ASP A 359 -2.18 -16.27 -13.17
CA ASP A 359 -2.77 -16.91 -11.99
C ASP A 359 -3.99 -16.17 -11.45
N ASN A 360 -4.45 -15.12 -12.12
CA ASN A 360 -5.68 -14.41 -11.79
C ASN A 360 -6.78 -14.78 -12.79
N ALA A 361 -7.94 -15.20 -12.32
CA ALA A 361 -9.02 -15.65 -13.20
C ALA A 361 -9.60 -14.53 -14.09
N ASN A 362 -9.50 -13.27 -13.65
CA ASN A 362 -10.02 -12.08 -14.33
C ASN A 362 -11.48 -12.22 -14.78
N ARG A 363 -12.31 -12.86 -13.96
CA ARG A 363 -13.75 -13.10 -14.22
C ARG A 363 -14.63 -12.12 -13.45
N CYS A 364 -14.23 -11.73 -12.25
CA CYS A 364 -14.98 -10.74 -11.47
C CYS A 364 -14.90 -9.34 -12.10
N ARG A 365 -15.93 -8.53 -11.84
CA ARG A 365 -16.02 -7.16 -12.32
C ARG A 365 -16.49 -6.23 -11.20
N ALA A 366 -15.93 -5.05 -11.18
CA ALA A 366 -16.35 -3.96 -10.32
C ALA A 366 -16.94 -2.81 -11.15
N ARG A 367 -17.67 -1.94 -10.49
CA ARG A 367 -18.19 -0.69 -11.05
C ARG A 367 -18.21 0.41 -10.01
N ILE A 368 -18.20 1.65 -10.48
CA ILE A 368 -18.55 2.82 -9.66
C ILE A 368 -20.04 3.09 -9.83
N ASP A 369 -20.80 3.12 -8.74
CA ASP A 369 -22.22 3.42 -8.74
C ASP A 369 -22.52 4.94 -8.83
N ASP A 370 -23.79 5.30 -8.87
CA ASP A 370 -24.25 6.70 -9.00
C ASP A 370 -23.85 7.58 -7.80
N ARG A 371 -23.48 6.98 -6.66
CA ARG A 371 -22.96 7.65 -5.48
C ARG A 371 -21.45 7.73 -5.45
N GLY A 372 -20.79 7.23 -6.48
CA GLY A 372 -19.33 7.17 -6.58
C GLY A 372 -18.70 6.05 -5.75
N ARG A 373 -19.47 5.04 -5.31
CA ARG A 373 -18.96 3.90 -4.52
C ARG A 373 -18.47 2.80 -5.46
N LEU A 374 -17.35 2.17 -5.11
CA LEU A 374 -16.88 0.96 -5.77
C LEU A 374 -17.67 -0.25 -5.25
N THR A 375 -18.35 -0.94 -6.15
CA THR A 375 -19.19 -2.08 -5.84
C THR A 375 -18.90 -3.24 -6.80
N TRP A 376 -19.28 -4.45 -6.40
CA TRP A 376 -19.27 -5.61 -7.29
C TRP A 376 -20.31 -5.44 -8.40
N ALA A 377 -19.86 -5.44 -9.66
CA ALA A 377 -20.76 -5.59 -10.82
C ALA A 377 -21.02 -7.07 -11.12
N ASP A 378 -20.01 -7.92 -10.93
CA ASP A 378 -20.08 -9.37 -11.00
C ASP A 378 -18.98 -9.95 -10.09
N PRO A 379 -19.30 -10.57 -8.97
CA PRO A 379 -18.30 -11.17 -8.09
C PRO A 379 -17.73 -12.49 -8.64
N ALA A 380 -18.31 -13.08 -9.67
CA ALA A 380 -17.94 -14.39 -10.23
C ALA A 380 -17.86 -15.49 -9.16
N GLY A 381 -16.64 -15.99 -8.84
CA GLY A 381 -16.40 -17.02 -7.83
C GLY A 381 -16.06 -16.48 -6.42
N VAL A 382 -15.96 -15.16 -6.26
CA VAL A 382 -15.61 -14.56 -4.97
C VAL A 382 -16.71 -14.83 -3.92
N PRO A 383 -16.39 -15.37 -2.74
CA PRO A 383 -17.37 -15.88 -1.78
C PRO A 383 -17.94 -14.77 -0.89
N ILE A 384 -18.70 -13.84 -1.48
CA ILE A 384 -19.38 -12.77 -0.73
C ILE A 384 -20.85 -13.13 -0.47
N PRO A 385 -21.47 -12.66 0.64
CA PRO A 385 -22.81 -13.05 1.04
C PRO A 385 -23.92 -12.85 -0.01
N ARG A 386 -23.82 -11.77 -0.82
CA ARG A 386 -24.81 -11.41 -1.85
C ARG A 386 -24.41 -11.77 -3.29
N ALA A 387 -23.42 -12.66 -3.47
CA ALA A 387 -22.89 -12.99 -4.79
C ALA A 387 -23.96 -13.41 -5.82
N ARG A 388 -24.95 -14.21 -5.41
CA ARG A 388 -26.01 -14.70 -6.29
C ARG A 388 -26.96 -13.61 -6.78
N ASP A 389 -27.28 -12.63 -5.93
CA ASP A 389 -28.18 -11.53 -6.27
C ASP A 389 -27.49 -10.54 -7.23
N LEU A 390 -26.22 -10.28 -7.02
CA LEU A 390 -25.38 -9.45 -7.90
C LEU A 390 -25.20 -10.11 -9.27
N ALA A 391 -24.98 -11.41 -9.32
CA ALA A 391 -24.82 -12.16 -10.57
C ALA A 391 -26.06 -12.13 -11.47
N ARG A 392 -27.28 -11.96 -10.91
CA ARG A 392 -28.53 -11.82 -11.67
C ARG A 392 -28.68 -10.46 -12.34
N ASN A 393 -28.02 -9.41 -11.82
CA ASN A 393 -28.11 -8.03 -12.30
C ASN A 393 -26.85 -7.59 -13.06
N ARG A 394 -26.21 -8.49 -13.81
CA ARG A 394 -24.99 -8.22 -14.57
C ARG A 394 -25.21 -7.10 -15.59
N GLN A 395 -24.59 -5.98 -15.37
CA GLN A 395 -24.48 -4.93 -16.39
C GLN A 395 -23.21 -5.17 -17.22
N ARG A 396 -23.37 -5.15 -18.55
CA ARG A 396 -22.23 -5.31 -19.46
C ARG A 396 -21.36 -4.05 -19.43
N LEU A 397 -20.16 -4.18 -18.92
CA LEU A 397 -19.18 -3.10 -18.93
C LEU A 397 -18.67 -2.88 -20.36
N THR A 398 -18.72 -1.63 -20.82
CA THR A 398 -18.11 -1.22 -22.09
C THR A 398 -16.71 -0.68 -21.88
N ALA A 399 -15.87 -0.64 -22.94
CA ALA A 399 -14.55 -0.01 -22.89
C ALA A 399 -14.63 1.45 -22.44
N ARG A 400 -15.66 2.20 -22.93
CA ARG A 400 -15.89 3.59 -22.50
C ARG A 400 -16.23 3.66 -21.01
N GLY A 401 -17.09 2.78 -20.51
CA GLY A 401 -17.44 2.72 -19.09
C GLY A 401 -16.22 2.43 -18.20
N LEU A 402 -15.30 1.57 -18.66
CA LEU A 402 -14.05 1.31 -17.95
C LEU A 402 -13.16 2.55 -17.89
N LEU A 403 -12.98 3.25 -19.01
CA LEU A 403 -12.21 4.50 -19.06
C LEU A 403 -12.84 5.60 -18.17
N ASP A 404 -14.18 5.68 -18.15
CA ASP A 404 -14.90 6.59 -17.29
C ASP A 404 -14.69 6.30 -15.79
N MET A 405 -14.63 5.02 -15.41
CA MET A 405 -14.32 4.64 -14.03
C MET A 405 -12.86 4.93 -13.66
N LEU A 406 -11.89 4.60 -14.54
CA LEU A 406 -10.47 4.85 -14.30
C LEU A 406 -10.17 6.34 -14.10
N SER A 407 -10.82 7.23 -14.86
CA SER A 407 -10.65 8.68 -14.77
C SER A 407 -11.63 9.38 -13.83
N TYR A 408 -12.35 8.64 -12.96
CA TYR A 408 -13.39 9.21 -12.09
C TYR A 408 -12.85 10.29 -11.17
N ASN A 409 -11.79 10.01 -10.41
CA ASN A 409 -11.19 10.99 -9.50
C ASN A 409 -10.48 12.13 -10.26
N GLU A 410 -9.79 11.84 -11.37
CA GLU A 410 -9.21 12.88 -12.22
C GLU A 410 -10.28 13.92 -12.58
N ARG A 411 -11.41 13.49 -13.16
CA ARG A 411 -12.49 14.42 -13.56
C ARG A 411 -13.13 15.15 -12.38
N ARG A 412 -13.33 14.45 -11.26
CA ARG A 412 -13.97 15.02 -10.08
C ARG A 412 -13.17 16.16 -9.47
N TYR A 413 -11.85 16.00 -9.39
CA TYR A 413 -10.97 16.98 -8.77
C TYR A 413 -10.48 18.07 -9.74
N ASP A 414 -10.37 17.76 -11.04
CA ASP A 414 -10.01 18.77 -12.05
C ASP A 414 -11.20 19.63 -12.47
N HIS A 415 -12.45 19.13 -12.34
CA HIS A 415 -13.67 19.83 -12.75
C HIS A 415 -14.78 19.76 -11.68
N PRO A 416 -14.58 20.33 -10.48
CA PRO A 416 -15.52 20.17 -9.36
C PRO A 416 -16.94 20.70 -9.65
N SER A 417 -17.08 21.65 -10.57
CA SER A 417 -18.39 22.25 -10.94
C SER A 417 -19.27 21.35 -11.82
N ARG A 418 -18.74 20.25 -12.40
CA ARG A 418 -19.50 19.33 -13.25
C ARG A 418 -20.09 18.12 -12.53
N THR A 419 -19.72 17.90 -11.26
CA THR A 419 -20.14 16.71 -10.50
C THR A 419 -21.20 16.98 -9.43
N SER A 420 -21.62 18.23 -9.25
CA SER A 420 -22.60 18.63 -8.24
C SER A 420 -24.01 18.74 -8.80
N HIS A 421 -24.53 17.78 -9.59
CA HIS A 421 -25.98 17.48 -9.68
C HIS A 421 -26.20 16.18 -10.48
N PRO A 422 -26.71 15.09 -9.90
CA PRO A 422 -27.58 14.21 -10.63
C PRO A 422 -28.98 14.86 -10.66
N ARG A 423 -29.52 15.08 -11.86
CA ARG A 423 -30.98 15.30 -12.03
C ARG A 423 -31.72 14.00 -11.78
#